data_8c47bcd8aa19980936f5de55dcbe6abb
#
_entry.id   8c47bcd8aa19980936f5de55dcbe6abb
#
_cell.length_a   1.000
_cell.length_b   1.000
_cell.length_c   1.000
_cell.angle_alpha   90.00
_cell.angle_beta   90.00
_cell.angle_gamma   90.00
#
_symmetry.space_group_name_H-M   'P 1'
#
loop_
_entity.id
_entity.type
_entity.pdbx_description
1 polymer ?
#
loop_
_entity_poly.entity_id
_entity_poly.type
_entity_poly.pdbx_seq_one_letter_code
_entity_poly.pdbx_strand_id
1 'polypeptide(L)'
;MIQPVFLLHRISRFGLRMGAAVAVTSTLLVAGVQAQTLRIGLAEDPDVLDPTMARSFVGRIVFSSLCDKLIDIDEKLNIVPQLATSWVWSPDNKILIMKLRAGVTFHDGEKFDAAAVKFNIERHKNLAGSNRRGELAPVVSVDALDELTVRLNMSEPFAPLLAVLADRAGMMVSPKAAQENPTNFGNKPVCSGPFRFTERVAQDRIVLERYANYWNKANIHFDKVIFQPVVDATVRLANLRSGQLDFIERVAPSDIPQLKSDTRFQVARITELGYQGITINTGKSDQAQKNPLGRDPRVREAFELSLDRAGIVQVAMDGEAVPGNQWLSPANSFYAKNTPVPKRNIARAKALLKEAGVVNPTFTLMTPTTSDGQRVAQVVQAMAKEAGFDVKIQSTEFATSLNLADKGQFDAYMLAWSGRADPDGNLFSFFGCKQPLNYSGYCKPEIDELLNKSRSTREPVERAKLFDQLAAKIDKDRPIVYLYHRNWLWAYNKKLTGVRPIPDGLMRVQGLQFK
;
A
#
# COMPACT_ATOMS: atom_id res chain seq x y z
N MET A 1 11.33 -78.82 30.75
CA MET A 1 11.17 -79.71 31.92
C MET A 1 10.46 -78.91 33.00
N ILE A 2 9.36 -79.50 33.43
CA ILE A 2 8.61 -79.44 34.69
C ILE A 2 7.51 -78.37 34.77
N GLN A 3 6.30 -78.78 34.37
CA GLN A 3 5.02 -78.46 35.01
C GLN A 3 4.88 -79.31 36.31
N PRO A 4 3.77 -79.25 37.04
CA PRO A 4 2.74 -78.30 37.49
C PRO A 4 2.52 -78.33 39.01
N VAL A 5 1.51 -77.65 39.59
CA VAL A 5 0.56 -78.20 40.57
C VAL A 5 -0.64 -77.27 40.80
N PHE A 6 -1.82 -77.85 40.59
CA PHE A 6 -3.15 -77.38 40.98
C PHE A 6 -3.36 -77.39 42.52
N LEU A 7 -4.16 -76.45 43.02
CA LEU A 7 -5.07 -76.74 44.12
C LEU A 7 -6.37 -75.92 44.05
N LEU A 8 -7.46 -76.65 43.86
CA LEU A 8 -8.85 -76.19 44.04
C LEU A 8 -9.18 -76.08 45.54
N HIS A 9 -9.91 -75.03 45.96
CA HIS A 9 -10.86 -75.18 47.07
C HIS A 9 -12.14 -74.37 46.83
N ARG A 10 -13.22 -74.99 47.19
CA ARG A 10 -14.64 -74.73 46.95
C ARG A 10 -15.27 -73.86 48.06
N ILE A 11 -16.30 -73.10 47.65
CA ILE A 11 -17.59 -72.79 48.30
C ILE A 11 -17.62 -71.66 49.36
N SER A 12 -18.37 -70.59 49.10
CA SER A 12 -19.61 -70.31 49.84
C SER A 12 -20.40 -69.11 49.24
N ARG A 13 -21.69 -69.35 49.01
CA ARG A 13 -22.70 -68.37 48.62
C ARG A 13 -23.07 -67.49 49.82
N PHE A 14 -23.02 -66.17 49.69
CA PHE A 14 -23.89 -65.30 50.46
C PHE A 14 -24.31 -64.15 49.55
N GLY A 15 -25.59 -64.04 49.32
CA GLY A 15 -26.19 -62.95 48.54
C GLY A 15 -26.27 -61.66 49.37
N LEU A 16 -25.87 -60.54 48.75
CA LEU A 16 -26.23 -59.22 49.25
C LEU A 16 -26.59 -58.35 48.06
N ARG A 17 -27.86 -57.94 48.02
CA ARG A 17 -28.37 -57.00 47.08
C ARG A 17 -27.74 -55.60 47.40
N MET A 18 -27.00 -55.07 46.49
CA MET A 18 -26.54 -53.70 46.59
C MET A 18 -26.90 -52.95 45.27
N GLY A 19 -27.71 -51.89 45.42
CA GLY A 19 -28.21 -51.10 44.31
C GLY A 19 -27.10 -50.41 43.54
N ALA A 20 -27.17 -50.52 42.23
CA ALA A 20 -26.29 -49.80 41.32
C ALA A 20 -26.68 -48.29 41.27
N ALA A 21 -25.93 -47.46 41.97
CA ALA A 21 -25.95 -46.00 41.75
C ALA A 21 -25.18 -45.71 40.48
N VAL A 22 -25.90 -45.41 39.38
CA VAL A 22 -25.32 -44.91 38.14
C VAL A 22 -24.92 -43.46 38.38
N ALA A 23 -23.63 -43.24 38.65
CA ALA A 23 -23.06 -41.90 38.62
C ALA A 23 -22.95 -41.44 37.17
N VAL A 24 -23.91 -40.65 36.71
CA VAL A 24 -23.82 -39.90 35.43
C VAL A 24 -22.78 -38.80 35.60
N THR A 25 -21.54 -39.08 35.22
CA THR A 25 -20.48 -38.08 35.10
C THR A 25 -20.78 -37.27 33.86
N SER A 26 -21.42 -36.11 34.04
CA SER A 26 -21.59 -35.10 32.98
C SER A 26 -20.21 -34.53 32.66
N THR A 27 -19.53 -35.08 31.65
CA THR A 27 -18.37 -34.48 31.02
C THR A 27 -18.85 -33.22 30.31
N LEU A 28 -18.72 -32.07 30.96
CA LEU A 28 -18.78 -30.77 30.30
C LEU A 28 -17.64 -30.73 29.26
N LEU A 29 -17.98 -31.03 28.01
CA LEU A 29 -17.14 -30.70 26.86
C LEU A 29 -17.01 -29.19 26.85
N VAL A 30 -15.97 -28.66 27.50
CA VAL A 30 -15.48 -27.31 27.23
C VAL A 30 -14.99 -27.35 25.78
N ALA A 31 -15.87 -26.99 24.84
CA ALA A 31 -15.46 -26.71 23.48
C ALA A 31 -14.41 -25.59 23.59
N GLY A 32 -13.14 -25.96 23.57
CA GLY A 32 -12.06 -25.00 23.52
C GLY A 32 -12.32 -24.11 22.32
N VAL A 33 -12.58 -22.83 22.55
CA VAL A 33 -12.65 -21.83 21.49
C VAL A 33 -11.28 -21.85 20.81
N GLN A 34 -11.19 -22.56 19.68
CA GLN A 34 -9.96 -22.62 18.92
C GLN A 34 -9.67 -21.21 18.41
N ALA A 35 -8.52 -20.66 18.80
CA ALA A 35 -8.11 -19.31 18.44
C ALA A 35 -8.16 -19.13 16.92
N GLN A 36 -9.01 -18.22 16.45
CA GLN A 36 -9.19 -18.00 15.02
C GLN A 36 -8.01 -17.21 14.45
N THR A 37 -7.27 -17.83 13.54
CA THR A 37 -6.13 -17.22 12.85
C THR A 37 -6.50 -16.89 11.41
N LEU A 38 -6.23 -15.67 10.98
CA LEU A 38 -6.31 -15.23 9.59
C LEU A 38 -4.89 -15.19 8.98
N ARG A 39 -4.67 -15.91 7.87
CA ARG A 39 -3.40 -15.97 7.17
C ARG A 39 -3.50 -15.24 5.84
N ILE A 40 -2.70 -14.18 5.69
CA ILE A 40 -2.73 -13.27 4.53
C ILE A 40 -1.42 -13.39 3.76
N GLY A 41 -1.51 -13.74 2.48
CA GLY A 41 -0.36 -13.78 1.58
C GLY A 41 -0.08 -12.41 0.97
N LEU A 42 1.11 -11.89 1.20
CA LEU A 42 1.61 -10.64 0.62
C LEU A 42 2.53 -10.92 -0.59
N ALA A 43 2.54 -10.02 -1.57
CA ALA A 43 3.39 -10.16 -2.75
C ALA A 43 4.86 -9.76 -2.51
N GLU A 44 5.15 -9.08 -1.42
CA GLU A 44 6.49 -8.60 -1.03
C GLU A 44 6.63 -8.62 0.48
N ASP A 45 7.87 -8.59 1.01
CA ASP A 45 8.11 -8.34 2.44
C ASP A 45 8.13 -6.82 2.68
N PRO A 46 7.45 -6.28 3.72
CA PRO A 46 7.56 -4.87 4.10
C PRO A 46 9.01 -4.44 4.33
N ASP A 47 9.36 -3.23 3.87
CA ASP A 47 10.68 -2.64 4.08
C ASP A 47 10.98 -2.44 5.58
N VAL A 48 10.09 -1.77 6.31
CA VAL A 48 10.21 -1.54 7.75
C VAL A 48 8.83 -1.38 8.39
N LEU A 49 8.68 -1.81 9.66
CA LEU A 49 7.42 -1.67 10.41
C LEU A 49 7.37 -0.39 11.26
N ASP A 50 7.77 0.73 10.67
CA ASP A 50 7.66 2.08 11.25
C ASP A 50 6.94 2.99 10.25
N PRO A 51 5.73 3.51 10.56
CA PRO A 51 4.97 4.35 9.63
C PRO A 51 5.73 5.60 9.16
N THR A 52 6.62 6.14 10.02
CA THR A 52 7.46 7.31 9.71
C THR A 52 8.48 6.99 8.61
N MET A 53 9.06 5.79 8.63
CA MET A 53 10.18 5.39 7.77
C MET A 53 9.74 4.58 6.55
N ALA A 54 8.61 3.86 6.64
CA ALA A 54 8.18 2.91 5.62
C ALA A 54 7.81 3.57 4.28
N ARG A 55 8.18 2.89 3.18
CA ARG A 55 7.86 3.26 1.80
C ARG A 55 7.00 2.22 1.09
N SER A 56 7.11 0.93 1.45
CA SER A 56 6.43 -0.16 0.77
C SER A 56 4.90 -0.09 0.86
N PHE A 57 4.24 -0.59 -0.20
CA PHE A 57 2.78 -0.72 -0.21
C PHE A 57 2.31 -1.81 0.78
N VAL A 58 2.97 -2.97 0.78
CA VAL A 58 2.61 -4.09 1.67
C VAL A 58 2.79 -3.72 3.14
N GLY A 59 3.72 -2.82 3.48
CA GLY A 59 3.82 -2.24 4.81
C GLY A 59 2.54 -1.52 5.24
N ARG A 60 1.85 -0.80 4.32
CA ARG A 60 0.55 -0.17 4.61
C ARG A 60 -0.54 -1.20 4.91
N ILE A 61 -0.52 -2.37 4.25
CA ILE A 61 -1.45 -3.47 4.55
C ILE A 61 -1.25 -3.95 5.98
N VAL A 62 -0.02 -4.20 6.41
CA VAL A 62 0.30 -4.61 7.79
C VAL A 62 -0.10 -3.52 8.79
N PHE A 63 0.22 -2.26 8.51
CA PHE A 63 -0.15 -1.14 9.38
C PHE A 63 -1.66 -0.99 9.55
N SER A 64 -2.47 -1.31 8.55
CA SER A 64 -3.94 -1.22 8.69
C SER A 64 -4.51 -2.12 9.81
N SER A 65 -3.74 -3.15 10.21
CA SER A 65 -4.05 -4.02 11.34
C SER A 65 -3.32 -3.62 12.63
N LEU A 66 -2.18 -2.94 12.52
CA LEU A 66 -1.27 -2.65 13.63
C LEU A 66 -1.48 -1.24 14.21
N CYS A 67 -1.70 -0.23 13.36
CA CYS A 67 -1.72 1.17 13.76
C CYS A 67 -3.00 1.86 13.28
N ASP A 68 -3.81 2.37 14.19
CA ASP A 68 -4.90 3.28 13.83
C ASP A 68 -4.36 4.64 13.39
N LYS A 69 -5.16 5.32 12.57
CA LYS A 69 -4.90 6.67 12.07
C LYS A 69 -5.81 7.68 12.77
N LEU A 70 -5.50 8.96 12.66
CA LEU A 70 -6.40 10.00 13.14
C LEU A 70 -7.76 9.92 12.43
N ILE A 71 -7.74 9.72 11.13
CA ILE A 71 -8.93 9.56 10.28
C ILE A 71 -8.65 8.46 9.24
N ASP A 72 -9.71 7.91 8.62
CA ASP A 72 -9.60 6.93 7.54
C ASP A 72 -10.43 7.36 6.33
N ILE A 73 -10.52 6.50 5.31
CA ILE A 73 -11.38 6.64 4.15
C ILE A 73 -12.36 5.47 4.04
N ASP A 74 -13.55 5.74 3.50
CA ASP A 74 -14.53 4.72 3.14
C ASP A 74 -14.34 4.21 1.69
N GLU A 75 -15.23 3.32 1.23
CA GLU A 75 -15.23 2.74 -0.10
C GLU A 75 -15.45 3.78 -1.22
N LYS A 76 -16.00 4.95 -0.88
CA LYS A 76 -16.24 6.09 -1.78
C LYS A 76 -15.14 7.16 -1.67
N LEU A 77 -14.06 6.87 -0.91
CA LEU A 77 -12.95 7.78 -0.62
C LEU A 77 -13.34 9.00 0.23
N ASN A 78 -14.49 8.98 0.90
CA ASN A 78 -14.83 10.01 1.87
C ASN A 78 -13.96 9.85 3.11
N ILE A 79 -13.54 10.98 3.68
CA ILE A 79 -12.84 11.01 4.97
C ILE A 79 -13.82 10.63 6.09
N VAL A 80 -13.45 9.63 6.88
CA VAL A 80 -14.25 9.12 8.00
C VAL A 80 -13.49 9.17 9.32
N PRO A 81 -14.18 9.32 10.47
CA PRO A 81 -13.56 9.30 11.79
C PRO A 81 -12.85 7.96 12.09
N GLN A 82 -11.68 8.04 12.80
CA GLN A 82 -11.05 6.87 13.42
C GLN A 82 -10.61 7.23 14.85
N LEU A 83 -9.35 7.64 15.11
CA LEU A 83 -8.90 8.14 16.41
C LEU A 83 -9.39 9.56 16.69
N ALA A 84 -9.54 10.39 15.65
CA ALA A 84 -10.29 11.65 15.75
C ALA A 84 -11.76 11.38 15.42
N THR A 85 -12.66 11.92 16.25
CA THR A 85 -14.12 11.74 16.13
C THR A 85 -14.78 12.84 15.33
N SER A 86 -14.18 14.03 15.30
CA SER A 86 -14.64 15.19 14.53
C SER A 86 -13.50 16.18 14.33
N TRP A 87 -13.67 17.09 13.37
CA TRP A 87 -12.73 18.16 13.10
C TRP A 87 -13.40 19.40 12.52
N VAL A 88 -12.77 20.54 12.72
CA VAL A 88 -13.22 21.85 12.23
C VAL A 88 -12.03 22.68 11.75
N TRP A 89 -12.21 23.38 10.65
CA TRP A 89 -11.26 24.32 10.09
C TRP A 89 -11.55 25.74 10.53
N SER A 90 -10.50 26.55 10.74
CA SER A 90 -10.67 28.00 10.83
C SER A 90 -11.13 28.59 9.48
N PRO A 91 -11.75 29.79 9.48
CA PRO A 91 -12.23 30.43 8.25
C PRO A 91 -11.13 30.64 7.19
N ASP A 92 -9.90 30.93 7.61
CA ASP A 92 -8.73 31.11 6.75
C ASP A 92 -8.05 29.79 6.35
N ASN A 93 -8.57 28.64 6.80
CA ASN A 93 -8.05 27.29 6.53
C ASN A 93 -6.59 27.06 6.98
N LYS A 94 -6.09 27.83 7.96
CA LYS A 94 -4.74 27.68 8.52
C LYS A 94 -4.71 26.94 9.84
N ILE A 95 -5.87 26.64 10.43
CA ILE A 95 -5.98 25.90 11.69
C ILE A 95 -6.96 24.74 11.50
N LEU A 96 -6.53 23.55 11.89
CA LEU A 96 -7.38 22.36 12.00
C LEU A 96 -7.47 21.96 13.48
N ILE A 97 -8.68 21.98 14.05
CA ILE A 97 -8.93 21.48 15.38
C ILE A 97 -9.61 20.11 15.26
N MET A 98 -9.08 19.11 15.96
CA MET A 98 -9.64 17.76 15.99
C MET A 98 -9.99 17.34 17.41
N LYS A 99 -11.16 16.71 17.57
CA LYS A 99 -11.58 16.04 18.81
C LYS A 99 -11.17 14.58 18.74
N LEU A 100 -10.52 14.08 19.78
CA LEU A 100 -9.98 12.75 19.86
C LEU A 100 -10.94 11.79 20.57
N ARG A 101 -10.80 10.50 20.29
CA ARG A 101 -11.55 9.42 20.91
C ARG A 101 -11.04 9.18 22.32
N ALA A 102 -11.94 9.22 23.31
CA ALA A 102 -11.62 8.93 24.70
C ALA A 102 -11.38 7.42 24.93
N GLY A 103 -10.57 7.09 25.93
CA GLY A 103 -10.35 5.72 26.41
C GLY A 103 -9.52 4.83 25.48
N VAL A 104 -8.86 5.39 24.49
CA VAL A 104 -7.94 4.65 23.62
C VAL A 104 -6.58 4.49 24.31
N THR A 105 -5.98 3.30 24.16
CA THR A 105 -4.63 3.01 24.64
C THR A 105 -3.77 2.43 23.53
N PHE A 106 -2.46 2.65 23.62
CA PHE A 106 -1.47 1.95 22.81
C PHE A 106 -1.28 0.51 23.31
N HIS A 107 -0.61 -0.34 22.53
CA HIS A 107 -0.40 -1.75 22.87
C HIS A 107 0.43 -1.98 24.14
N ASP A 108 1.18 -0.99 24.58
CA ASP A 108 1.94 -0.97 25.85
C ASP A 108 1.14 -0.45 27.05
N GLY A 109 -0.12 -0.07 26.84
CA GLY A 109 -1.02 0.44 27.86
C GLY A 109 -0.96 1.96 28.07
N GLU A 110 -0.02 2.67 27.43
CA GLU A 110 0.03 4.14 27.46
C GLU A 110 -1.25 4.74 26.85
N LYS A 111 -1.68 5.88 27.36
CA LYS A 111 -2.88 6.58 26.87
C LYS A 111 -2.65 7.22 25.51
N PHE A 112 -3.65 7.15 24.63
CA PHE A 112 -3.72 7.99 23.46
C PHE A 112 -4.47 9.29 23.79
N ASP A 113 -3.78 10.42 23.64
CA ASP A 113 -4.26 11.77 23.94
C ASP A 113 -3.70 12.80 22.95
N ALA A 114 -3.99 14.08 23.19
CA ALA A 114 -3.49 15.18 22.36
C ALA A 114 -1.96 15.34 22.42
N ALA A 115 -1.32 14.99 23.54
CA ALA A 115 0.14 15.00 23.64
C ALA A 115 0.77 13.91 22.79
N ALA A 116 0.16 12.72 22.73
CA ALA A 116 0.59 11.64 21.85
C ALA A 116 0.44 12.02 20.36
N VAL A 117 -0.63 12.71 19.97
CA VAL A 117 -0.78 13.23 18.58
C VAL A 117 0.31 14.24 18.27
N LYS A 118 0.56 15.20 19.15
CA LYS A 118 1.65 16.18 19.00
C LYS A 118 2.99 15.48 18.80
N PHE A 119 3.34 14.53 19.67
CA PHE A 119 4.57 13.74 19.54
C PHE A 119 4.70 13.06 18.18
N ASN A 120 3.63 12.39 17.72
CA ASN A 120 3.67 11.64 16.44
C ASN A 120 3.85 12.57 15.24
N ILE A 121 3.12 13.68 15.15
CA ILE A 121 3.29 14.65 14.07
C ILE A 121 4.70 15.26 14.09
N GLU A 122 5.22 15.64 15.26
CA GLU A 122 6.58 16.16 15.42
C GLU A 122 7.63 15.09 15.03
N ARG A 123 7.42 13.83 15.41
CA ARG A 123 8.28 12.71 15.02
C ARG A 123 8.30 12.53 13.51
N HIS A 124 7.15 12.54 12.85
CA HIS A 124 7.03 12.45 11.39
C HIS A 124 7.78 13.59 10.68
N LYS A 125 7.77 14.80 11.25
CA LYS A 125 8.46 15.97 10.68
C LYS A 125 9.97 15.96 10.91
N ASN A 126 10.43 15.52 12.09
CA ASN A 126 11.77 15.81 12.58
C ASN A 126 12.70 14.59 12.58
N LEU A 127 12.17 13.36 12.62
CA LEU A 127 13.01 12.16 12.62
C LEU A 127 13.91 12.12 11.38
N ALA A 128 15.21 11.90 11.59
CA ALA A 128 16.16 11.74 10.49
C ALA A 128 15.73 10.58 9.56
N GLY A 129 15.71 10.81 8.25
CA GLY A 129 15.27 9.82 7.27
C GLY A 129 13.75 9.64 7.16
N SER A 130 12.95 10.46 7.85
CA SER A 130 11.47 10.41 7.72
C SER A 130 11.00 10.63 6.29
N ASN A 131 10.18 9.71 5.80
CA ASN A 131 9.50 9.81 4.52
C ASN A 131 8.17 10.62 4.60
N ARG A 132 7.81 11.12 5.81
CA ARG A 132 6.56 11.88 6.05
C ARG A 132 6.79 13.39 6.11
N ARG A 133 8.05 13.83 6.20
CA ARG A 133 8.43 15.25 6.34
C ARG A 133 7.76 16.15 5.29
N GLY A 134 7.85 15.78 4.02
CA GLY A 134 7.26 16.57 2.92
C GLY A 134 5.73 16.60 2.94
N GLU A 135 5.11 15.51 3.40
CA GLU A 135 3.65 15.39 3.51
C GLU A 135 3.08 16.33 4.59
N LEU A 136 3.86 16.62 5.65
CA LEU A 136 3.46 17.47 6.78
C LEU A 136 4.21 18.82 6.79
N ALA A 137 4.91 19.18 5.72
CA ALA A 137 5.71 20.41 5.67
C ALA A 137 4.91 21.68 6.03
N PRO A 138 3.65 21.89 5.57
CA PRO A 138 2.87 23.07 5.92
C PRO A 138 2.42 23.12 7.39
N VAL A 139 2.42 22.02 8.14
CA VAL A 139 2.08 22.02 9.58
C VAL A 139 3.25 22.62 10.36
N VAL A 140 3.10 23.82 10.91
CA VAL A 140 4.17 24.52 11.65
C VAL A 140 4.22 24.12 13.11
N SER A 141 3.07 23.91 13.74
CA SER A 141 3.00 23.46 15.13
C SER A 141 1.75 22.63 15.42
N VAL A 142 1.82 21.86 16.49
CA VAL A 142 0.70 21.08 17.03
C VAL A 142 0.55 21.42 18.52
N ASP A 143 -0.64 21.84 18.92
CA ASP A 143 -0.94 22.20 20.29
C ASP A 143 -1.96 21.25 20.89
N ALA A 144 -1.67 20.69 22.06
CA ALA A 144 -2.66 20.03 22.90
C ALA A 144 -3.45 21.11 23.64
N LEU A 145 -4.70 21.34 23.24
CA LEU A 145 -5.57 22.34 23.89
C LEU A 145 -6.15 21.81 25.19
N ASP A 146 -6.47 20.54 25.23
CA ASP A 146 -6.85 19.75 26.39
C ASP A 146 -6.46 18.27 26.12
N GLU A 147 -6.81 17.33 27.00
CA GLU A 147 -6.45 15.91 26.89
C GLU A 147 -6.94 15.28 25.55
N LEU A 148 -8.11 15.71 25.05
CA LEU A 148 -8.76 15.12 23.87
C LEU A 148 -8.98 16.13 22.73
N THR A 149 -8.32 17.27 22.76
CA THR A 149 -8.42 18.28 21.69
C THR A 149 -7.04 18.68 21.22
N VAL A 150 -6.77 18.48 19.94
CA VAL A 150 -5.53 18.88 19.30
C VAL A 150 -5.79 19.94 18.23
N ARG A 151 -4.89 20.92 18.14
CA ARG A 151 -4.87 21.96 17.13
C ARG A 151 -3.61 21.84 16.27
N LEU A 152 -3.80 21.72 14.97
CA LEU A 152 -2.71 21.77 13.99
C LEU A 152 -2.71 23.16 13.36
N ASN A 153 -1.59 23.88 13.43
CA ASN A 153 -1.40 25.20 12.84
C ASN A 153 -0.55 25.06 11.56
N MET A 154 -0.95 25.72 10.49
CA MET A 154 -0.29 25.66 9.18
C MET A 154 0.22 27.03 8.76
N SER A 155 1.36 27.06 8.05
CA SER A 155 1.93 28.29 7.46
C SER A 155 1.00 28.89 6.40
N GLU A 156 0.28 28.03 5.69
CA GLU A 156 -0.63 28.37 4.60
C GLU A 156 -1.82 27.39 4.56
N PRO A 157 -2.92 27.68 3.87
CA PRO A 157 -3.99 26.70 3.67
C PRO A 157 -3.43 25.43 3.04
N PHE A 158 -3.80 24.26 3.58
CA PHE A 158 -3.27 22.99 3.11
C PHE A 158 -4.41 21.99 2.86
N ALA A 159 -4.94 22.01 1.64
CA ALA A 159 -6.06 21.17 1.21
C ALA A 159 -5.84 19.65 1.38
N PRO A 160 -4.61 19.10 1.16
CA PRO A 160 -4.38 17.66 1.29
C PRO A 160 -4.35 17.12 2.72
N LEU A 161 -4.32 17.96 3.77
CA LEU A 161 -4.01 17.53 5.14
C LEU A 161 -4.88 16.36 5.62
N LEU A 162 -6.20 16.39 5.38
CA LEU A 162 -7.07 15.29 5.81
C LEU A 162 -6.70 13.97 5.11
N ALA A 163 -6.43 13.98 3.82
CA ALA A 163 -6.00 12.78 3.11
C ALA A 163 -4.61 12.30 3.56
N VAL A 164 -3.71 13.20 3.92
CA VAL A 164 -2.40 12.90 4.53
C VAL A 164 -2.58 12.20 5.88
N LEU A 165 -3.49 12.70 6.72
CA LEU A 165 -3.81 12.11 8.03
C LEU A 165 -4.64 10.81 7.94
N ALA A 166 -5.19 10.50 6.78
CA ALA A 166 -5.84 9.22 6.50
C ALA A 166 -4.87 8.13 6.01
N ASP A 167 -3.58 8.43 5.93
CA ASP A 167 -2.51 7.47 5.59
C ASP A 167 -1.44 7.45 6.70
N ARG A 168 -0.22 7.00 6.39
CA ARG A 168 0.87 6.77 7.36
C ARG A 168 1.21 7.99 8.23
N ALA A 169 1.07 9.20 7.72
CA ALA A 169 1.31 10.42 8.51
C ALA A 169 0.28 10.67 9.62
N GLY A 170 -0.89 10.02 9.53
CA GLY A 170 -1.90 10.03 10.59
C GLY A 170 -1.87 8.81 11.51
N MET A 171 -0.98 7.83 11.27
CA MET A 171 -0.82 6.65 12.12
C MET A 171 -0.14 7.02 13.43
N MET A 172 -0.69 6.52 14.53
CA MET A 172 -0.22 6.85 15.87
C MET A 172 0.56 5.68 16.50
N VAL A 173 1.81 5.95 16.83
CA VAL A 173 2.70 5.03 17.58
C VAL A 173 2.82 5.49 19.03
N SER A 174 3.13 4.55 19.95
CA SER A 174 3.38 4.88 21.36
C SER A 174 4.56 5.84 21.50
N PRO A 175 4.38 7.02 22.08
CA PRO A 175 5.48 7.95 22.37
C PRO A 175 6.59 7.31 23.20
N LYS A 176 6.23 6.54 24.24
CA LYS A 176 7.18 5.83 25.12
C LYS A 176 8.03 4.85 24.33
N ALA A 177 7.41 3.93 23.61
CA ALA A 177 8.15 2.92 22.82
C ALA A 177 9.03 3.56 21.73
N ALA A 178 8.57 4.64 21.09
CA ALA A 178 9.34 5.35 20.09
C ALA A 178 10.52 6.14 20.66
N GLN A 179 10.41 6.65 21.89
CA GLN A 179 11.50 7.33 22.61
C GLN A 179 12.53 6.34 23.15
N GLU A 180 12.10 5.18 23.64
CA GLU A 180 12.99 4.12 24.13
C GLU A 180 13.82 3.47 22.98
N ASN A 181 13.28 3.42 21.75
CA ASN A 181 13.90 2.80 20.60
C ASN A 181 13.84 3.68 19.34
N PRO A 182 14.43 4.86 19.32
CA PRO A 182 14.22 5.84 18.25
C PRO A 182 14.74 5.37 16.87
N THR A 183 15.80 4.57 16.83
CA THR A 183 16.40 4.07 15.58
C THR A 183 15.88 2.70 15.14
N ASN A 184 15.39 1.89 16.07
CA ASN A 184 15.00 0.50 15.84
C ASN A 184 13.52 0.24 16.17
N PHE A 185 12.69 1.27 16.22
CA PHE A 185 11.26 1.15 16.52
C PHE A 185 10.55 0.11 15.65
N GLY A 186 10.88 0.06 14.36
CA GLY A 186 10.29 -0.88 13.41
C GLY A 186 10.56 -2.36 13.67
N ASN A 187 11.50 -2.71 14.58
CA ASN A 187 11.76 -4.09 14.97
C ASN A 187 10.76 -4.62 16.01
N LYS A 188 10.19 -3.72 16.83
CA LYS A 188 9.15 -4.01 17.83
C LYS A 188 8.13 -2.87 17.88
N PRO A 189 7.35 -2.67 16.81
CA PRO A 189 6.42 -1.55 16.74
C PRO A 189 5.31 -1.66 17.78
N VAL A 190 5.01 -0.53 18.42
CA VAL A 190 3.92 -0.38 19.40
C VAL A 190 2.98 0.72 18.90
N CYS A 191 1.77 0.34 18.53
CA CYS A 191 0.76 1.22 17.94
C CYS A 191 -0.55 1.16 18.73
N SER A 192 -1.64 1.63 18.11
CA SER A 192 -2.99 1.77 18.70
C SER A 192 -4.06 0.94 17.98
N GLY A 193 -3.68 0.09 17.03
CA GLY A 193 -4.62 -0.66 16.19
C GLY A 193 -5.19 -1.92 16.84
N PRO A 194 -6.03 -2.69 16.10
CA PRO A 194 -6.73 -3.87 16.61
C PRO A 194 -5.83 -5.04 16.97
N PHE A 195 -4.62 -5.10 16.42
CA PHE A 195 -3.66 -6.17 16.69
C PHE A 195 -2.32 -5.58 17.11
N ARG A 196 -1.66 -6.25 18.07
CA ARG A 196 -0.32 -5.92 18.54
C ARG A 196 0.73 -6.81 17.86
N PHE A 197 1.89 -6.26 17.63
CA PHE A 197 3.03 -6.99 17.09
C PHE A 197 3.56 -8.04 18.08
N THR A 198 3.87 -9.24 17.58
CA THR A 198 4.51 -10.30 18.38
C THR A 198 5.80 -10.81 17.75
N GLU A 199 5.85 -10.99 16.43
CA GLU A 199 7.01 -11.58 15.77
C GLU A 199 7.15 -11.07 14.33
N ARG A 200 8.39 -10.93 13.86
CA ARG A 200 8.75 -10.84 12.44
C ARG A 200 9.95 -11.72 12.15
N VAL A 201 9.81 -12.61 11.19
CA VAL A 201 10.89 -13.32 10.52
C VAL A 201 10.93 -12.80 9.08
N ALA A 202 12.01 -12.11 8.72
CA ALA A 202 12.13 -11.48 7.40
C ALA A 202 11.96 -12.52 6.28
N GLN A 203 11.21 -12.18 5.23
CA GLN A 203 10.87 -13.03 4.08
C GLN A 203 10.01 -14.27 4.41
N ASP A 204 9.57 -14.44 5.66
CA ASP A 204 8.77 -15.59 6.08
C ASP A 204 7.42 -15.15 6.66
N ARG A 205 7.39 -14.41 7.76
CA ARG A 205 6.15 -14.02 8.41
C ARG A 205 6.23 -12.78 9.30
N ILE A 206 5.07 -12.14 9.46
CA ILE A 206 4.80 -11.15 10.50
C ILE A 206 3.57 -11.63 11.25
N VAL A 207 3.68 -11.77 12.57
CA VAL A 207 2.61 -12.28 13.44
C VAL A 207 2.09 -11.15 14.31
N LEU A 208 0.78 -10.96 14.27
CA LEU A 208 0.07 -10.01 15.10
C LEU A 208 -0.98 -10.74 15.94
N GLU A 209 -1.17 -10.35 17.20
CA GLU A 209 -2.19 -10.87 18.10
C GLU A 209 -3.24 -9.81 18.43
N ARG A 210 -4.49 -10.24 18.66
CA ARG A 210 -5.59 -9.36 19.05
C ARG A 210 -5.21 -8.49 20.25
N TYR A 211 -5.47 -7.20 20.15
CA TYR A 211 -5.36 -6.31 21.29
C TYR A 211 -6.68 -6.25 22.07
N ALA A 212 -6.70 -6.83 23.28
CA ALA A 212 -7.93 -7.00 24.06
C ALA A 212 -8.61 -5.66 24.45
N ASN A 213 -7.79 -4.59 24.61
CA ASN A 213 -8.27 -3.25 24.99
C ASN A 213 -8.56 -2.35 23.77
N TYR A 214 -8.61 -2.92 22.56
CA TYR A 214 -8.93 -2.14 21.36
C TYR A 214 -10.32 -1.48 21.49
N TRP A 215 -10.40 -0.19 21.16
CA TRP A 215 -11.62 0.60 21.33
C TRP A 215 -12.79 0.08 20.49
N ASN A 216 -12.54 -0.52 19.33
CA ASN A 216 -13.54 -1.09 18.42
C ASN A 216 -13.49 -2.64 18.39
N LYS A 217 -13.21 -3.27 19.53
CA LYS A 217 -13.03 -4.74 19.65
C LYS A 217 -14.23 -5.57 19.19
N ALA A 218 -15.43 -5.02 19.20
CA ALA A 218 -16.64 -5.71 18.72
C ALA A 218 -16.56 -6.09 17.23
N ASN A 219 -15.75 -5.38 16.44
CA ASN A 219 -15.55 -5.64 15.02
C ASN A 219 -14.27 -6.46 14.72
N ILE A 220 -13.66 -7.08 15.75
CA ILE A 220 -12.44 -7.88 15.60
C ILE A 220 -12.76 -9.33 15.97
N HIS A 221 -12.77 -10.22 14.97
CA HIS A 221 -13.21 -11.61 15.12
C HIS A 221 -12.06 -12.62 15.10
N PHE A 222 -10.84 -12.21 14.74
CA PHE A 222 -9.65 -13.06 14.76
C PHE A 222 -8.82 -12.81 16.02
N ASP A 223 -8.21 -13.86 16.56
CA ASP A 223 -7.27 -13.78 17.69
C ASP A 223 -5.85 -13.47 17.21
N LYS A 224 -5.55 -13.89 15.98
CA LYS A 224 -4.23 -13.77 15.36
C LYS A 224 -4.34 -13.47 13.87
N VAL A 225 -3.44 -12.60 13.39
CA VAL A 225 -3.23 -12.38 11.96
C VAL A 225 -1.78 -12.68 11.63
N ILE A 226 -1.57 -13.49 10.58
CA ILE A 226 -0.24 -13.82 10.08
C ILE A 226 -0.14 -13.30 8.64
N PHE A 227 0.77 -12.37 8.41
CA PHE A 227 1.13 -11.94 7.07
C PHE A 227 2.33 -12.74 6.59
N GLN A 228 2.23 -13.37 5.42
CA GLN A 228 3.27 -14.20 4.82
C GLN A 228 3.68 -13.62 3.48
N PRO A 229 4.90 -13.07 3.35
CA PRO A 229 5.47 -12.69 2.07
C PRO A 229 5.67 -13.94 1.19
N VAL A 230 4.99 -13.99 0.06
CA VAL A 230 5.13 -15.04 -0.96
C VAL A 230 5.21 -14.34 -2.32
N VAL A 231 6.41 -14.07 -2.79
CA VAL A 231 6.66 -13.21 -3.97
C VAL A 231 6.07 -13.82 -5.25
N ASP A 232 6.22 -15.13 -5.44
CA ASP A 232 5.68 -15.82 -6.60
C ASP A 232 4.15 -15.95 -6.52
N ALA A 233 3.44 -15.42 -7.51
CA ALA A 233 1.98 -15.40 -7.54
C ALA A 233 1.37 -16.81 -7.66
N THR A 234 2.05 -17.74 -8.36
CA THR A 234 1.61 -19.13 -8.54
C THR A 234 1.70 -19.89 -7.21
N VAL A 235 2.82 -19.71 -6.48
CA VAL A 235 3.01 -20.30 -5.15
C VAL A 235 2.00 -19.70 -4.16
N ARG A 236 1.77 -18.38 -4.22
CA ARG A 236 0.80 -17.71 -3.36
C ARG A 236 -0.62 -18.24 -3.59
N LEU A 237 -1.02 -18.46 -4.85
CA LEU A 237 -2.30 -19.08 -5.19
C LEU A 237 -2.37 -20.56 -4.76
N ALA A 238 -1.29 -21.32 -4.91
CA ALA A 238 -1.23 -22.71 -4.45
C ALA A 238 -1.43 -22.79 -2.92
N ASN A 239 -0.84 -21.88 -2.15
CA ASN A 239 -1.02 -21.79 -0.70
C ASN A 239 -2.48 -21.42 -0.31
N LEU A 240 -3.17 -20.58 -1.09
CA LEU A 240 -4.60 -20.34 -0.90
C LEU A 240 -5.42 -21.63 -1.16
N ARG A 241 -5.13 -22.34 -2.26
CA ARG A 241 -5.84 -23.58 -2.64
C ARG A 241 -5.65 -24.71 -1.65
N SER A 242 -4.47 -24.83 -1.05
CA SER A 242 -4.16 -25.82 -0.01
C SER A 242 -4.70 -25.46 1.37
N GLY A 243 -5.16 -24.21 1.57
CA GLY A 243 -5.62 -23.70 2.86
C GLY A 243 -4.48 -23.28 3.80
N GLN A 244 -3.25 -23.13 3.30
CA GLN A 244 -2.14 -22.53 4.04
C GLN A 244 -2.31 -21.02 4.17
N LEU A 245 -2.98 -20.37 3.20
CA LEU A 245 -3.42 -18.98 3.24
C LEU A 245 -4.94 -18.91 3.13
N ASP A 246 -5.52 -17.88 3.72
CA ASP A 246 -6.96 -17.62 3.74
C ASP A 246 -7.34 -16.47 2.80
N PHE A 247 -6.43 -15.54 2.57
CA PHE A 247 -6.61 -14.32 1.78
C PHE A 247 -5.28 -13.95 1.11
N ILE A 248 -5.30 -13.65 -0.18
CA ILE A 248 -4.11 -13.25 -0.94
C ILE A 248 -4.34 -11.99 -1.75
N GLU A 249 -3.32 -11.16 -1.86
CA GLU A 249 -3.29 -10.00 -2.76
C GLU A 249 -2.62 -10.32 -4.09
N ARG A 250 -2.77 -9.42 -5.07
CA ARG A 250 -2.10 -9.46 -6.38
C ARG A 250 -2.16 -10.84 -7.03
N VAL A 251 -3.39 -11.36 -7.15
CA VAL A 251 -3.66 -12.56 -7.94
C VAL A 251 -3.25 -12.29 -9.38
N ALA A 252 -2.58 -13.24 -10.01
CA ALA A 252 -2.23 -13.09 -11.42
C ALA A 252 -3.51 -13.00 -12.27
N PRO A 253 -3.61 -12.04 -13.20
CA PRO A 253 -4.78 -11.88 -14.06
C PRO A 253 -5.21 -13.16 -14.77
N SER A 254 -4.24 -13.95 -15.25
CA SER A 254 -4.46 -15.25 -15.90
C SER A 254 -5.17 -16.29 -15.05
N ASP A 255 -5.11 -16.16 -13.71
CA ASP A 255 -5.72 -17.11 -12.78
C ASP A 255 -7.19 -16.77 -12.44
N ILE A 256 -7.65 -15.55 -12.77
CA ILE A 256 -8.99 -15.07 -12.45
C ILE A 256 -10.11 -15.94 -13.02
N PRO A 257 -10.09 -16.38 -14.30
CA PRO A 257 -11.14 -17.23 -14.84
C PRO A 257 -11.28 -18.54 -14.05
N GLN A 258 -10.16 -19.19 -13.72
CA GLN A 258 -10.16 -20.44 -12.97
C GLN A 258 -10.63 -20.25 -11.51
N LEU A 259 -10.23 -19.17 -10.85
CA LEU A 259 -10.70 -18.84 -9.50
C LEU A 259 -12.19 -18.57 -9.44
N LYS A 260 -12.75 -17.89 -10.45
CA LYS A 260 -14.21 -17.64 -10.53
C LYS A 260 -15.02 -18.91 -10.72
N SER A 261 -14.47 -19.96 -11.33
CA SER A 261 -15.12 -21.26 -11.49
C SER A 261 -14.98 -22.15 -10.24
N ASP A 262 -14.02 -21.88 -9.35
CA ASP A 262 -13.81 -22.65 -8.12
C ASP A 262 -14.70 -22.14 -6.97
N THR A 263 -15.72 -22.91 -6.63
CA THR A 263 -16.71 -22.52 -5.62
C THR A 263 -16.18 -22.35 -4.20
N ARG A 264 -14.93 -22.73 -3.94
CA ARG A 264 -14.27 -22.59 -2.62
C ARG A 264 -13.78 -21.16 -2.37
N PHE A 265 -13.61 -20.37 -3.42
CA PHE A 265 -13.00 -19.04 -3.35
C PHE A 265 -13.92 -17.93 -3.84
N GLN A 266 -13.58 -16.72 -3.47
CA GLN A 266 -14.12 -15.49 -4.02
C GLN A 266 -12.99 -14.61 -4.54
N VAL A 267 -13.29 -13.82 -5.56
CA VAL A 267 -12.38 -12.81 -6.13
C VAL A 267 -12.98 -11.44 -5.90
N ALA A 268 -12.20 -10.55 -5.32
CA ALA A 268 -12.52 -9.13 -5.25
C ALA A 268 -11.65 -8.34 -6.24
N ARG A 269 -12.23 -7.30 -6.84
CA ARG A 269 -11.59 -6.46 -7.85
C ARG A 269 -11.97 -5.01 -7.63
N ILE A 270 -10.98 -4.10 -7.65
CA ILE A 270 -11.20 -2.66 -7.63
C ILE A 270 -10.04 -1.94 -8.32
N THR A 271 -10.32 -0.90 -9.12
CA THR A 271 -9.28 -0.10 -9.76
C THR A 271 -8.52 0.74 -8.73
N GLU A 272 -7.20 0.72 -8.81
CA GLU A 272 -6.32 1.46 -7.89
C GLU A 272 -6.43 2.98 -8.04
N LEU A 273 -5.91 3.70 -7.04
CA LEU A 273 -5.77 5.17 -7.07
C LEU A 273 -4.48 5.64 -7.77
N GLY A 274 -3.58 4.73 -8.00
CA GLY A 274 -2.26 4.99 -8.52
C GLY A 274 -2.09 4.65 -10.00
N TYR A 275 -0.87 4.30 -10.38
CA TYR A 275 -0.50 4.01 -11.75
C TYR A 275 0.69 3.06 -11.84
N GLN A 276 0.84 2.42 -12.99
CA GLN A 276 2.07 1.84 -13.47
C GLN A 276 2.68 2.76 -14.51
N GLY A 277 3.96 3.10 -14.36
CA GLY A 277 4.66 4.02 -15.27
C GLY A 277 6.14 3.69 -15.43
N ILE A 278 6.78 4.37 -16.36
CA ILE A 278 8.22 4.32 -16.60
C ILE A 278 8.78 5.72 -16.29
N THR A 279 9.45 5.85 -15.15
CA THR A 279 10.15 7.07 -14.76
C THR A 279 11.45 7.18 -15.54
N ILE A 280 11.68 8.29 -16.20
CA ILE A 280 12.87 8.57 -17.00
C ILE A 280 13.80 9.47 -16.18
N ASN A 281 15.07 9.13 -16.09
CA ASN A 281 16.06 10.01 -15.49
C ASN A 281 16.33 11.20 -16.43
N THR A 282 15.77 12.36 -16.09
CA THR A 282 15.90 13.60 -16.90
C THR A 282 16.87 14.61 -16.29
N GLY A 283 17.31 14.39 -15.02
CA GLY A 283 18.19 15.34 -14.32
C GLY A 283 18.60 14.91 -12.92
N LYS A 284 18.28 13.67 -12.50
CA LYS A 284 18.63 13.20 -11.17
C LYS A 284 20.14 13.03 -10.96
N SER A 285 20.85 12.67 -12.03
CA SER A 285 22.30 12.50 -12.04
C SER A 285 22.85 12.75 -13.47
N ASP A 286 24.19 12.73 -13.61
CA ASP A 286 24.87 12.84 -14.91
C ASP A 286 24.52 11.72 -15.88
N GLN A 287 23.97 10.61 -15.40
CA GLN A 287 23.45 9.52 -16.23
C GLN A 287 22.37 10.02 -17.21
N ALA A 288 21.53 10.98 -16.80
CA ALA A 288 20.51 11.59 -17.63
C ALA A 288 21.10 12.21 -18.91
N GLN A 289 22.28 12.82 -18.84
CA GLN A 289 22.92 13.48 -19.99
C GLN A 289 23.56 12.46 -20.95
N LYS A 290 23.80 11.24 -20.53
CA LYS A 290 24.36 10.17 -21.36
C LYS A 290 23.30 9.41 -22.15
N ASN A 291 22.02 9.57 -21.77
CA ASN A 291 20.90 8.86 -22.37
C ASN A 291 20.05 9.79 -23.27
N PRO A 292 19.75 9.43 -24.51
CA PRO A 292 18.86 10.22 -25.40
C PRO A 292 17.48 10.48 -24.78
N LEU A 293 16.88 9.53 -24.06
CA LEU A 293 15.61 9.72 -23.34
C LEU A 293 15.71 10.82 -22.28
N GLY A 294 16.81 10.87 -21.53
CA GLY A 294 17.02 11.89 -20.48
C GLY A 294 17.13 13.30 -21.07
N ARG A 295 17.86 13.45 -22.17
CA ARG A 295 18.19 14.76 -22.77
C ARG A 295 17.07 15.41 -23.56
N ASP A 296 16.33 14.62 -24.34
CA ASP A 296 15.45 15.19 -25.38
C ASP A 296 13.99 14.76 -25.20
N PRO A 297 13.07 15.71 -24.97
CA PRO A 297 11.64 15.41 -24.83
C PRO A 297 11.03 14.81 -26.12
N ARG A 298 11.59 15.06 -27.30
CA ARG A 298 11.15 14.44 -28.57
C ARG A 298 11.43 12.95 -28.56
N VAL A 299 12.56 12.51 -28.00
CA VAL A 299 12.88 11.09 -27.85
C VAL A 299 11.94 10.42 -26.84
N ARG A 300 11.56 11.11 -25.76
CA ARG A 300 10.55 10.62 -24.82
C ARG A 300 9.16 10.51 -25.47
N GLU A 301 8.78 11.50 -26.28
CA GLU A 301 7.53 11.45 -27.05
C GLU A 301 7.54 10.29 -28.06
N ALA A 302 8.65 10.09 -28.77
CA ALA A 302 8.81 8.96 -29.68
C ALA A 302 8.67 7.61 -28.96
N PHE A 303 9.27 7.49 -27.77
CA PHE A 303 9.12 6.30 -26.93
C PHE A 303 7.67 6.09 -26.52
N GLU A 304 6.99 7.12 -26.01
CA GLU A 304 5.57 7.05 -25.65
C GLU A 304 4.68 6.62 -26.81
N LEU A 305 4.87 7.22 -28.00
CA LEU A 305 4.09 6.92 -29.21
C LEU A 305 4.40 5.52 -29.78
N SER A 306 5.51 4.90 -29.39
CA SER A 306 5.81 3.52 -29.75
C SER A 306 4.95 2.49 -29.01
N LEU A 307 4.30 2.88 -27.90
CA LEU A 307 3.58 1.99 -27.00
C LEU A 307 2.08 1.97 -27.31
N ASP A 308 1.50 0.78 -27.36
CA ASP A 308 0.06 0.52 -27.35
C ASP A 308 -0.37 0.13 -25.94
N ARG A 309 -0.93 1.07 -25.18
CA ARG A 309 -1.34 0.84 -23.80
C ARG A 309 -2.48 -0.19 -23.69
N ALA A 310 -3.41 -0.20 -24.64
CA ALA A 310 -4.47 -1.20 -24.67
C ALA A 310 -3.89 -2.60 -24.97
N GLY A 311 -2.95 -2.69 -25.89
CA GLY A 311 -2.20 -3.91 -26.20
C GLY A 311 -1.37 -4.39 -24.98
N ILE A 312 -0.68 -3.48 -24.25
CA ILE A 312 0.04 -3.82 -23.02
C ILE A 312 -0.92 -4.42 -22.00
N VAL A 313 -2.06 -3.76 -21.75
CA VAL A 313 -3.06 -4.24 -20.79
C VAL A 313 -3.61 -5.61 -21.22
N GLN A 314 -3.92 -5.79 -22.50
CA GLN A 314 -4.45 -7.07 -22.99
C GLN A 314 -3.42 -8.20 -22.89
N VAL A 315 -2.16 -7.96 -23.30
CA VAL A 315 -1.14 -9.02 -23.40
C VAL A 315 -0.47 -9.33 -22.06
N ALA A 316 -0.18 -8.31 -21.26
CA ALA A 316 0.56 -8.48 -20.00
C ALA A 316 -0.34 -8.61 -18.78
N MET A 317 -1.58 -8.09 -18.83
CA MET A 317 -2.49 -8.03 -17.70
C MET A 317 -3.85 -8.71 -17.97
N ASP A 318 -3.98 -9.48 -19.06
CA ASP A 318 -5.22 -10.19 -19.45
C ASP A 318 -6.48 -9.29 -19.35
N GLY A 319 -6.35 -8.01 -19.69
CA GLY A 319 -7.41 -7.01 -19.58
C GLY A 319 -7.69 -6.49 -18.16
N GLU A 320 -6.95 -6.94 -17.16
CA GLU A 320 -7.18 -6.58 -15.73
C GLU A 320 -6.48 -5.28 -15.31
N ALA A 321 -6.55 -4.25 -16.18
CA ALA A 321 -6.10 -2.90 -15.89
C ALA A 321 -6.84 -1.89 -16.80
N VAL A 322 -6.71 -0.60 -16.52
CA VAL A 322 -7.25 0.50 -17.32
C VAL A 322 -6.08 1.24 -17.98
N PRO A 323 -6.00 1.33 -19.32
CA PRO A 323 -4.98 2.13 -19.98
C PRO A 323 -4.96 3.57 -19.46
N GLY A 324 -3.77 4.11 -19.17
CA GLY A 324 -3.66 5.44 -18.55
C GLY A 324 -2.43 6.21 -19.03
N ASN A 325 -2.51 7.54 -18.95
CA ASN A 325 -1.43 8.45 -19.34
C ASN A 325 -1.16 9.55 -18.31
N GLN A 326 -1.68 9.40 -17.08
CA GLN A 326 -1.52 10.40 -16.03
C GLN A 326 -1.45 9.74 -14.64
N TRP A 327 -1.14 10.54 -13.63
CA TRP A 327 -0.95 10.10 -12.24
C TRP A 327 -2.24 9.74 -11.48
N LEU A 328 -3.40 10.12 -12.00
CA LEU A 328 -4.69 9.79 -11.42
C LEU A 328 -5.38 8.71 -12.22
N SER A 329 -6.02 7.78 -11.51
CA SER A 329 -6.96 6.83 -12.08
C SER A 329 -8.24 7.54 -12.54
N PRO A 330 -8.93 7.07 -13.60
CA PRO A 330 -10.23 7.60 -14.01
C PRO A 330 -11.31 7.57 -12.94
N ALA A 331 -11.13 6.77 -11.88
CA ALA A 331 -12.01 6.75 -10.72
C ALA A 331 -11.86 7.96 -9.80
N ASN A 332 -10.78 8.75 -9.93
CA ASN A 332 -10.57 9.96 -9.15
C ASN A 332 -11.35 11.14 -9.74
N SER A 333 -12.02 11.93 -8.89
CA SER A 333 -12.83 13.09 -9.32
C SER A 333 -12.00 14.21 -9.99
N PHE A 334 -10.69 14.25 -9.73
CA PHE A 334 -9.74 15.21 -10.31
C PHE A 334 -9.01 14.69 -11.55
N TYR A 335 -9.43 13.54 -12.11
CA TYR A 335 -8.83 13.00 -13.33
C TYR A 335 -8.98 14.00 -14.49
N ALA A 336 -7.84 14.37 -15.12
CA ALA A 336 -7.82 15.34 -16.21
C ALA A 336 -8.38 14.71 -17.51
N LYS A 337 -9.65 14.99 -17.80
CA LYS A 337 -10.38 14.41 -18.96
C LYS A 337 -9.92 15.00 -20.30
N ASN A 338 -9.26 16.17 -20.27
CA ASN A 338 -8.79 16.88 -21.46
C ASN A 338 -7.44 16.36 -21.98
N THR A 339 -6.83 15.38 -21.29
CA THR A 339 -5.58 14.75 -21.70
C THR A 339 -5.86 13.28 -22.09
N PRO A 340 -6.29 13.02 -23.34
CA PRO A 340 -6.64 11.68 -23.78
C PRO A 340 -5.40 10.78 -23.86
N VAL A 341 -5.59 9.47 -23.63
CA VAL A 341 -4.53 8.46 -23.76
C VAL A 341 -4.00 8.49 -25.21
N PRO A 342 -2.70 8.75 -25.45
CA PRO A 342 -2.12 8.80 -26.78
C PRO A 342 -2.27 7.45 -27.48
N LYS A 343 -2.66 7.49 -28.76
CA LYS A 343 -2.68 6.32 -29.61
C LYS A 343 -1.28 6.01 -30.11
N ARG A 344 -0.95 4.73 -30.21
CA ARG A 344 0.31 4.27 -30.83
C ARG A 344 0.48 4.85 -32.24
N ASN A 345 1.67 5.41 -32.54
CA ASN A 345 1.99 5.98 -33.83
C ASN A 345 3.48 5.80 -34.17
N ILE A 346 3.83 4.67 -34.77
CA ILE A 346 5.20 4.32 -35.12
C ILE A 346 5.80 5.29 -36.16
N ALA A 347 5.01 5.74 -37.13
CA ALA A 347 5.49 6.67 -38.15
C ALA A 347 5.92 8.00 -37.51
N ARG A 348 5.10 8.57 -36.61
CA ARG A 348 5.44 9.80 -35.88
C ARG A 348 6.61 9.59 -34.91
N ALA A 349 6.67 8.44 -34.24
CA ALA A 349 7.81 8.08 -33.37
C ALA A 349 9.14 8.11 -34.15
N LYS A 350 9.20 7.48 -35.30
CA LYS A 350 10.38 7.49 -36.18
C LYS A 350 10.73 8.89 -36.70
N ALA A 351 9.71 9.69 -37.03
CA ALA A 351 9.92 11.08 -37.45
C ALA A 351 10.55 11.92 -36.33
N LEU A 352 10.05 11.79 -35.09
CA LEU A 352 10.60 12.49 -33.91
C LEU A 352 12.06 12.09 -33.62
N LEU A 353 12.42 10.82 -33.73
CA LEU A 353 13.81 10.37 -33.59
C LEU A 353 14.70 11.00 -34.66
N LYS A 354 14.24 11.07 -35.92
CA LYS A 354 14.96 11.74 -37.00
C LYS A 354 15.10 13.24 -36.74
N GLU A 355 14.04 13.93 -36.31
CA GLU A 355 14.05 15.35 -35.93
C GLU A 355 15.01 15.63 -34.76
N ALA A 356 15.15 14.68 -33.84
CA ALA A 356 16.10 14.75 -32.71
C ALA A 356 17.54 14.37 -33.12
N GLY A 357 17.79 13.91 -34.35
CA GLY A 357 19.10 13.44 -34.79
C GLY A 357 19.57 12.15 -34.12
N VAL A 358 18.64 11.33 -33.63
CA VAL A 358 18.94 10.11 -32.86
C VAL A 358 18.59 8.88 -33.70
N VAL A 359 19.57 7.99 -33.87
CA VAL A 359 19.41 6.72 -34.60
C VAL A 359 19.55 5.58 -33.62
N ASN A 360 18.55 4.67 -33.60
CA ASN A 360 18.53 3.47 -32.77
C ASN A 360 18.90 3.75 -31.29
N PRO A 361 18.14 4.61 -30.58
CA PRO A 361 18.46 4.94 -29.21
C PRO A 361 18.42 3.70 -28.31
N THR A 362 19.51 3.47 -27.58
CA THR A 362 19.64 2.38 -26.61
C THR A 362 19.49 2.94 -25.20
N PHE A 363 18.74 2.25 -24.34
CA PHE A 363 18.65 2.55 -22.93
C PHE A 363 18.34 1.32 -22.09
N THR A 364 18.66 1.38 -20.81
CA THR A 364 18.33 0.32 -19.85
C THR A 364 17.01 0.63 -19.16
N LEU A 365 16.07 -0.33 -19.23
CA LEU A 365 14.82 -0.32 -18.47
C LEU A 365 14.98 -1.17 -17.22
N MET A 366 15.24 -0.51 -16.07
CA MET A 366 15.22 -1.17 -14.78
C MET A 366 13.79 -1.55 -14.42
N THR A 367 13.55 -2.81 -14.04
CA THR A 367 12.21 -3.34 -13.72
C THR A 367 12.26 -4.23 -12.48
N PRO A 368 11.21 -4.24 -11.65
CA PRO A 368 11.09 -5.18 -10.53
C PRO A 368 11.14 -6.64 -10.98
N THR A 369 11.58 -7.53 -10.07
CA THR A 369 11.65 -8.99 -10.32
C THR A 369 10.28 -9.68 -10.34
N THR A 370 9.17 -8.95 -10.12
CA THR A 370 7.82 -9.52 -10.14
C THR A 370 7.43 -10.02 -11.53
N SER A 371 6.65 -11.10 -11.59
CA SER A 371 6.25 -11.74 -12.86
C SER A 371 5.45 -10.82 -13.79
N ASP A 372 4.57 -9.98 -13.24
CA ASP A 372 3.82 -8.98 -13.99
C ASP A 372 4.73 -7.87 -14.51
N GLY A 373 5.66 -7.37 -13.69
CA GLY A 373 6.66 -6.38 -14.10
C GLY A 373 7.51 -6.88 -15.28
N GLN A 374 7.97 -8.13 -15.24
CA GLN A 374 8.75 -8.75 -16.31
C GLN A 374 7.95 -8.87 -17.61
N ARG A 375 6.69 -9.33 -17.56
CA ARG A 375 5.82 -9.42 -18.73
C ARG A 375 5.59 -8.05 -19.37
N VAL A 376 5.28 -7.03 -18.57
CA VAL A 376 5.09 -5.66 -19.07
C VAL A 376 6.37 -5.14 -19.73
N ALA A 377 7.54 -5.34 -19.11
CA ALA A 377 8.81 -4.90 -19.66
C ALA A 377 9.11 -5.55 -21.04
N GLN A 378 8.84 -6.84 -21.19
CA GLN A 378 9.02 -7.56 -22.46
C GLN A 378 8.09 -7.03 -23.56
N VAL A 379 6.82 -6.74 -23.23
CA VAL A 379 5.88 -6.15 -24.20
C VAL A 379 6.32 -4.74 -24.59
N VAL A 380 6.74 -3.91 -23.63
CA VAL A 380 7.29 -2.57 -23.89
C VAL A 380 8.52 -2.65 -24.79
N GLN A 381 9.46 -3.55 -24.49
CA GLN A 381 10.67 -3.78 -25.30
C GLN A 381 10.30 -4.13 -26.75
N ALA A 382 9.38 -5.10 -26.95
CA ALA A 382 8.95 -5.53 -28.27
C ALA A 382 8.30 -4.39 -29.07
N MET A 383 7.40 -3.62 -28.44
CA MET A 383 6.72 -2.49 -29.08
C MET A 383 7.68 -1.35 -29.44
N ALA A 384 8.59 -1.00 -28.52
CA ALA A 384 9.56 0.07 -28.74
C ALA A 384 10.56 -0.25 -29.86
N LYS A 385 10.92 -1.53 -30.03
CA LYS A 385 11.80 -2.00 -31.10
C LYS A 385 11.28 -1.65 -32.50
N GLU A 386 9.97 -1.68 -32.72
CA GLU A 386 9.37 -1.32 -34.01
C GLU A 386 9.59 0.14 -34.40
N ALA A 387 9.72 1.03 -33.39
CA ALA A 387 10.05 2.44 -33.59
C ALA A 387 11.58 2.69 -33.71
N GLY A 388 12.42 1.66 -33.48
CA GLY A 388 13.87 1.76 -33.57
C GLY A 388 14.58 1.86 -32.22
N PHE A 389 13.89 1.71 -31.09
CA PHE A 389 14.53 1.67 -29.77
C PHE A 389 15.16 0.31 -29.48
N ASP A 390 16.35 0.31 -28.88
CA ASP A 390 17.00 -0.86 -28.33
C ASP A 390 16.93 -0.83 -26.79
N VAL A 391 15.89 -1.46 -26.24
CA VAL A 391 15.62 -1.48 -24.80
C VAL A 391 16.31 -2.68 -24.16
N LYS A 392 17.19 -2.44 -23.17
CA LYS A 392 17.84 -3.49 -22.37
C LYS A 392 17.10 -3.64 -21.04
N ILE A 393 16.46 -4.78 -20.81
CA ILE A 393 15.75 -5.04 -19.56
C ILE A 393 16.75 -5.42 -18.47
N GLN A 394 16.75 -4.69 -17.35
CA GLN A 394 17.51 -4.98 -16.14
C GLN A 394 16.55 -5.32 -15.01
N SER A 395 16.46 -6.60 -14.69
CA SER A 395 15.69 -7.09 -13.55
C SER A 395 16.40 -6.79 -12.24
N THR A 396 15.73 -6.10 -11.31
CA THR A 396 16.33 -5.62 -10.06
C THR A 396 15.38 -5.86 -8.89
N GLU A 397 15.91 -6.37 -7.78
CA GLU A 397 15.15 -6.52 -6.55
C GLU A 397 14.62 -5.14 -6.09
N PHE A 398 13.40 -5.10 -5.50
CA PHE A 398 12.67 -3.86 -5.28
C PHE A 398 13.40 -2.85 -4.39
N ALA A 399 13.92 -3.27 -3.22
CA ALA A 399 14.62 -2.34 -2.32
C ALA A 399 15.93 -1.83 -2.94
N THR A 400 16.63 -2.69 -3.67
CA THR A 400 17.82 -2.34 -4.44
C THR A 400 17.49 -1.32 -5.54
N SER A 401 16.38 -1.52 -6.26
CA SER A 401 15.95 -0.61 -7.32
C SER A 401 15.61 0.79 -6.80
N LEU A 402 15.00 0.89 -5.61
CA LEU A 402 14.77 2.17 -4.95
C LEU A 402 16.08 2.89 -4.59
N ASN A 403 17.08 2.17 -4.06
CA ASN A 403 18.39 2.73 -3.73
C ASN A 403 19.14 3.24 -4.99
N LEU A 404 19.02 2.53 -6.11
CA LEU A 404 19.57 2.97 -7.40
C LEU A 404 18.85 4.23 -7.90
N ALA A 405 17.52 4.26 -7.76
CA ALA A 405 16.71 5.41 -8.16
C ALA A 405 17.03 6.66 -7.30
N ASP A 406 17.19 6.53 -6.00
CA ASP A 406 17.61 7.61 -5.09
C ASP A 406 18.94 8.24 -5.55
N LYS A 407 19.86 7.43 -6.06
CA LYS A 407 21.18 7.86 -6.57
C LYS A 407 21.16 8.31 -8.04
N GLY A 408 20.03 8.17 -8.75
CA GLY A 408 19.91 8.43 -10.18
C GLY A 408 20.72 7.46 -11.06
N GLN A 409 21.00 6.24 -10.57
CA GLN A 409 21.75 5.20 -11.29
C GLN A 409 20.82 4.33 -12.15
N PHE A 410 20.10 4.97 -13.07
CA PHE A 410 19.20 4.32 -14.02
C PHE A 410 18.95 5.25 -15.23
N ASP A 411 18.56 4.68 -16.37
CA ASP A 411 18.09 5.42 -17.55
C ASP A 411 16.57 5.60 -17.50
N ALA A 412 15.86 4.48 -17.42
CA ALA A 412 14.42 4.39 -17.28
C ALA A 412 14.09 3.34 -16.21
N TYR A 413 13.10 3.63 -15.36
CA TYR A 413 12.71 2.77 -14.25
C TYR A 413 11.21 2.51 -14.27
N MET A 414 10.83 1.24 -14.47
CA MET A 414 9.44 0.81 -14.39
C MET A 414 9.02 0.71 -12.93
N LEU A 415 8.25 1.68 -12.48
CA LEU A 415 7.82 1.82 -11.09
C LEU A 415 6.32 2.05 -11.01
N ALA A 416 5.65 1.35 -10.09
CA ALA A 416 4.27 1.56 -9.73
C ALA A 416 4.14 2.52 -8.54
N TRP A 417 3.07 3.28 -8.54
CA TRP A 417 2.61 4.03 -7.39
C TRP A 417 1.21 3.59 -6.98
N SER A 418 1.02 3.20 -5.72
CA SER A 418 -0.28 2.70 -5.21
C SER A 418 -1.36 3.78 -5.07
N GLY A 419 -0.98 5.04 -5.25
CA GLY A 419 -1.89 6.17 -5.21
C GLY A 419 -2.31 6.63 -3.81
N ARG A 420 -2.92 7.81 -3.81
CA ARG A 420 -3.57 8.43 -2.65
C ARG A 420 -4.91 8.99 -3.08
N ALA A 421 -5.83 9.14 -2.12
CA ALA A 421 -7.15 9.69 -2.39
C ALA A 421 -7.06 11.15 -2.87
N ASP A 422 -6.19 11.95 -2.27
CA ASP A 422 -5.91 13.31 -2.74
C ASP A 422 -4.81 13.31 -3.82
N PRO A 423 -4.99 14.06 -4.93
CA PRO A 423 -4.02 14.16 -6.02
C PRO A 423 -2.62 14.60 -5.59
N ASP A 424 -2.49 15.42 -4.55
CA ASP A 424 -1.19 15.87 -4.02
C ASP A 424 -0.25 14.70 -3.71
N GLY A 425 -0.80 13.64 -3.12
CA GLY A 425 -0.05 12.43 -2.79
C GLY A 425 0.45 11.64 -4.01
N ASN A 426 -0.03 11.97 -5.21
CA ASN A 426 0.40 11.39 -6.47
C ASN A 426 1.31 12.33 -7.29
N LEU A 427 1.46 13.58 -6.86
CA LEU A 427 2.12 14.64 -7.62
C LEU A 427 3.30 15.27 -6.89
N PHE A 428 3.07 15.87 -5.73
CA PHE A 428 4.05 16.76 -5.11
C PHE A 428 5.40 16.09 -4.88
N SER A 429 5.40 14.89 -4.28
CA SER A 429 6.64 14.15 -3.99
C SER A 429 7.35 13.63 -5.25
N PHE A 430 6.67 13.57 -6.40
CA PHE A 430 7.21 13.04 -7.66
C PHE A 430 7.70 14.11 -8.62
N PHE A 431 7.12 15.31 -8.58
CA PHE A 431 7.41 16.39 -9.54
C PHE A 431 7.93 17.66 -8.89
N GLY A 432 7.71 17.86 -7.59
CA GLY A 432 8.30 18.98 -6.87
C GLY A 432 9.82 18.92 -6.88
N CYS A 433 10.49 20.07 -7.09
CA CYS A 433 11.93 20.13 -7.10
C CYS A 433 12.52 19.63 -5.77
N LYS A 434 13.53 18.76 -5.86
CA LYS A 434 14.23 18.16 -4.70
C LYS A 434 13.35 17.31 -3.78
N GLN A 435 12.13 16.94 -4.21
CA GLN A 435 11.29 16.05 -3.43
C GLN A 435 11.82 14.60 -3.41
N PRO A 436 11.60 13.84 -2.33
CA PRO A 436 12.27 12.55 -2.10
C PRO A 436 11.92 11.46 -3.12
N LEU A 437 10.72 11.48 -3.70
CA LEU A 437 10.30 10.52 -4.73
C LEU A 437 10.45 11.06 -6.16
N ASN A 438 11.04 12.24 -6.32
CA ASN A 438 11.36 12.78 -7.64
C ASN A 438 12.62 12.10 -8.20
N TYR A 439 12.44 10.82 -8.57
CA TYR A 439 13.52 10.01 -9.14
C TYR A 439 13.93 10.50 -10.55
N SER A 440 13.01 11.12 -11.28
CA SER A 440 13.34 11.70 -12.60
C SER A 440 14.33 12.86 -12.51
N GLY A 441 14.40 13.57 -11.37
CA GLY A 441 15.11 14.83 -11.24
C GLY A 441 14.48 15.96 -12.04
N TYR A 442 13.24 15.79 -12.51
CA TYR A 442 12.47 16.82 -13.20
C TYR A 442 12.21 18.00 -12.26
N CYS A 443 12.63 19.20 -12.67
CA CYS A 443 12.51 20.39 -11.82
C CYS A 443 12.28 21.61 -12.70
N LYS A 444 11.06 22.17 -12.64
CA LYS A 444 10.67 23.40 -13.34
C LYS A 444 9.92 24.33 -12.38
N PRO A 445 10.32 25.61 -12.28
CA PRO A 445 9.68 26.57 -11.37
C PRO A 445 8.16 26.69 -11.56
N GLU A 446 7.70 26.70 -12.83
CA GLU A 446 6.28 26.79 -13.16
C GLU A 446 5.46 25.55 -12.74
N ILE A 447 6.11 24.38 -12.58
CA ILE A 447 5.47 23.18 -12.04
C ILE A 447 5.40 23.27 -10.51
N ASP A 448 6.48 23.70 -9.85
CA ASP A 448 6.48 23.92 -8.39
C ASP A 448 5.42 24.96 -7.99
N GLU A 449 5.28 26.04 -8.75
CA GLU A 449 4.26 27.06 -8.50
C GLU A 449 2.84 26.47 -8.58
N LEU A 450 2.53 25.71 -9.63
CA LEU A 450 1.23 25.06 -9.79
C LEU A 450 0.98 24.00 -8.71
N LEU A 451 2.00 23.21 -8.35
CA LEU A 451 1.91 22.24 -7.27
C LEU A 451 1.59 22.91 -5.94
N ASN A 452 2.33 23.97 -5.57
CA ASN A 452 2.09 24.70 -4.32
C ASN A 452 0.71 25.38 -4.31
N LYS A 453 0.29 25.97 -5.44
CA LYS A 453 -1.04 26.57 -5.59
C LYS A 453 -2.15 25.51 -5.44
N SER A 454 -1.98 24.31 -6.01
CA SER A 454 -2.95 23.23 -5.85
C SER A 454 -3.07 22.74 -4.41
N ARG A 455 -2.01 22.85 -3.62
CA ARG A 455 -1.96 22.49 -2.20
C ARG A 455 -2.67 23.52 -1.32
N SER A 456 -2.59 24.79 -1.67
CA SER A 456 -3.23 25.89 -0.92
C SER A 456 -4.69 26.16 -1.36
N THR A 457 -5.14 25.62 -2.50
CA THR A 457 -6.50 25.79 -3.03
C THR A 457 -7.41 24.67 -2.52
N ARG A 458 -8.48 25.01 -1.78
CA ARG A 458 -9.45 24.01 -1.28
C ARG A 458 -10.67 23.84 -2.19
N GLU A 459 -11.08 24.91 -2.91
CA GLU A 459 -12.24 24.85 -3.79
C GLU A 459 -12.04 23.80 -4.89
N PRO A 460 -12.87 22.73 -4.94
CA PRO A 460 -12.62 21.58 -5.82
C PRO A 460 -12.54 21.96 -7.30
N VAL A 461 -13.39 22.87 -7.76
CA VAL A 461 -13.41 23.31 -9.18
C VAL A 461 -12.14 24.04 -9.57
N GLU A 462 -11.67 24.96 -8.73
CA GLU A 462 -10.43 25.71 -8.99
C GLU A 462 -9.21 24.78 -8.89
N ARG A 463 -9.23 23.85 -7.95
CA ARG A 463 -8.19 22.86 -7.79
C ARG A 463 -8.10 21.90 -8.99
N ALA A 464 -9.24 21.49 -9.55
CA ALA A 464 -9.29 20.69 -10.78
C ALA A 464 -8.63 21.40 -11.97
N LYS A 465 -8.87 22.71 -12.15
CA LYS A 465 -8.21 23.50 -13.20
C LYS A 465 -6.68 23.50 -13.06
N LEU A 466 -6.17 23.53 -11.83
CA LEU A 466 -4.72 23.48 -11.58
C LEU A 466 -4.14 22.11 -11.96
N PHE A 467 -4.87 21.03 -11.67
CA PHE A 467 -4.46 19.68 -12.08
C PHE A 467 -4.52 19.49 -13.60
N ASP A 468 -5.50 20.08 -14.29
CA ASP A 468 -5.55 20.09 -15.76
C ASP A 468 -4.32 20.80 -16.36
N GLN A 469 -3.92 21.95 -15.79
CA GLN A 469 -2.71 22.67 -16.21
C GLN A 469 -1.43 21.86 -15.95
N LEU A 470 -1.33 21.23 -14.79
CA LEU A 470 -0.21 20.33 -14.45
C LEU A 470 -0.14 19.16 -15.43
N ALA A 471 -1.29 18.52 -15.73
CA ALA A 471 -1.36 17.41 -16.68
C ALA A 471 -0.82 17.82 -18.05
N ALA A 472 -1.29 18.94 -18.62
CA ALA A 472 -0.85 19.43 -19.93
C ALA A 472 0.64 19.76 -19.98
N LYS A 473 1.21 20.34 -18.91
CA LYS A 473 2.63 20.71 -18.87
C LYS A 473 3.54 19.48 -18.68
N ILE A 474 3.18 18.58 -17.75
CA ILE A 474 3.94 17.36 -17.47
C ILE A 474 3.89 16.40 -18.67
N ASP A 475 2.72 16.28 -19.32
CA ASP A 475 2.57 15.48 -20.55
C ASP A 475 3.49 15.96 -21.68
N LYS A 476 3.73 17.28 -21.80
CA LYS A 476 4.66 17.82 -22.79
C LYS A 476 6.11 17.36 -22.56
N ASP A 477 6.54 17.25 -21.31
CA ASP A 477 7.93 16.92 -20.95
C ASP A 477 8.17 15.43 -20.71
N ARG A 478 7.14 14.69 -20.34
CA ARG A 478 7.14 13.20 -20.14
C ARG A 478 8.26 12.69 -19.22
N PRO A 479 8.44 13.26 -18.02
CA PRO A 479 9.42 12.68 -17.09
C PRO A 479 8.98 11.31 -16.57
N ILE A 480 7.68 11.00 -16.66
CA ILE A 480 7.10 9.66 -16.45
C ILE A 480 6.20 9.33 -17.63
N VAL A 481 6.44 8.20 -18.29
CA VAL A 481 5.54 7.63 -19.29
C VAL A 481 4.60 6.68 -18.57
N TYR A 482 3.35 7.10 -18.35
CA TYR A 482 2.33 6.29 -17.72
C TYR A 482 1.82 5.22 -18.68
N LEU A 483 1.52 4.03 -18.15
CA LEU A 483 1.08 2.88 -18.93
C LEU A 483 -0.38 2.52 -18.65
N TYR A 484 -0.71 2.29 -17.38
CA TYR A 484 -2.04 1.87 -16.96
C TYR A 484 -2.27 2.07 -15.47
N HIS A 485 -3.54 1.97 -15.06
CA HIS A 485 -4.01 1.84 -13.69
C HIS A 485 -4.44 0.40 -13.48
N ARG A 486 -3.80 -0.32 -12.52
CA ARG A 486 -4.11 -1.73 -12.28
C ARG A 486 -5.43 -1.91 -11.55
N ASN A 487 -6.01 -3.08 -11.64
CA ASN A 487 -6.99 -3.54 -10.67
C ASN A 487 -6.28 -4.25 -9.51
N TRP A 488 -6.64 -3.92 -8.28
CA TRP A 488 -6.34 -4.75 -7.13
C TRP A 488 -7.16 -6.03 -7.27
N LEU A 489 -6.47 -7.16 -7.41
CA LEU A 489 -7.06 -8.49 -7.57
C LEU A 489 -6.75 -9.28 -6.31
N TRP A 490 -7.78 -9.55 -5.53
CA TRP A 490 -7.70 -10.35 -4.31
C TRP A 490 -8.45 -11.65 -4.49
N ALA A 491 -7.93 -12.75 -3.91
CA ALA A 491 -8.67 -13.99 -3.79
C ALA A 491 -8.67 -14.45 -2.33
N TYR A 492 -9.78 -15.02 -1.90
CA TYR A 492 -9.93 -15.44 -0.52
C TYR A 492 -10.90 -16.62 -0.39
N ASN A 493 -10.75 -17.36 0.71
CA ASN A 493 -11.65 -18.45 1.05
C ASN A 493 -13.10 -17.94 1.15
N LYS A 494 -14.05 -18.64 0.53
CA LYS A 494 -15.47 -18.24 0.50
C LYS A 494 -16.11 -18.14 1.89
N LYS A 495 -15.56 -18.88 2.88
CA LYS A 495 -16.00 -18.77 4.27
C LYS A 495 -15.61 -17.43 4.91
N LEU A 496 -14.60 -16.72 4.36
CA LEU A 496 -14.22 -15.39 4.82
C LEU A 496 -15.23 -14.37 4.30
N THR A 497 -15.87 -13.65 5.21
CA THR A 497 -16.88 -12.62 4.92
C THR A 497 -16.44 -11.27 5.45
N GLY A 498 -17.11 -10.19 5.04
CA GLY A 498 -16.77 -8.82 5.44
C GLY A 498 -15.65 -8.18 4.61
N VAL A 499 -15.19 -8.80 3.53
CA VAL A 499 -14.18 -8.22 2.63
C VAL A 499 -14.76 -6.99 1.94
N ARG A 500 -14.10 -5.84 2.12
CA ARG A 500 -14.49 -4.53 1.57
C ARG A 500 -13.36 -3.96 0.71
N PRO A 501 -13.41 -4.11 -0.62
CA PRO A 501 -12.42 -3.51 -1.49
C PRO A 501 -12.53 -1.98 -1.48
N ILE A 502 -11.44 -1.31 -1.12
CA ILE A 502 -11.28 0.15 -1.22
C ILE A 502 -10.22 0.43 -2.28
N PRO A 503 -10.35 1.49 -3.10
CA PRO A 503 -9.40 1.78 -4.17
C PRO A 503 -7.94 1.98 -3.71
N ASP A 504 -7.70 2.23 -2.40
CA ASP A 504 -6.36 2.30 -1.82
C ASP A 504 -5.63 0.94 -1.75
N GLY A 505 -6.35 -0.16 -2.01
CA GLY A 505 -5.81 -1.53 -2.06
C GLY A 505 -5.44 -2.13 -0.70
N LEU A 506 -5.80 -1.49 0.42
CA LEU A 506 -5.44 -2.00 1.75
C LEU A 506 -6.43 -3.09 2.21
N MET A 507 -5.87 -4.23 2.61
CA MET A 507 -6.63 -5.37 3.15
C MET A 507 -6.94 -5.10 4.63
N ARG A 508 -8.09 -4.48 4.91
CA ARG A 508 -8.54 -4.18 6.27
C ARG A 508 -9.13 -5.42 6.93
N VAL A 509 -8.67 -5.72 8.15
CA VAL A 509 -9.09 -6.92 8.90
C VAL A 509 -10.33 -6.67 9.76
N GLN A 510 -10.64 -5.41 10.05
CA GLN A 510 -11.86 -5.05 10.81
C GLN A 510 -13.12 -5.50 10.05
N GLY A 511 -13.98 -6.25 10.73
CA GLY A 511 -15.21 -6.80 10.17
C GLY A 511 -15.05 -8.10 9.38
N LEU A 512 -13.81 -8.58 9.16
CA LEU A 512 -13.58 -9.90 8.58
C LEU A 512 -13.91 -11.00 9.59
N GLN A 513 -14.61 -12.05 9.16
CA GLN A 513 -14.90 -13.23 9.97
C GLN A 513 -15.08 -14.48 9.10
N PHE A 514 -14.81 -15.66 9.65
CA PHE A 514 -15.25 -16.91 9.04
C PHE A 514 -16.71 -17.21 9.42
N LYS A 515 -17.48 -17.68 8.41
CA LYS A 515 -18.81 -18.27 8.60
C LYS A 515 -18.70 -19.73 8.87
#